data_078babd077886a9c34df5f39a423b2c6
#
_entry.id   078babd077886a9c34df5f39a423b2c6
#
_cell.length_a   1.000
_cell.length_b   1.000
_cell.length_c   1.000
_cell.angle_alpha   90.00
_cell.angle_beta   90.00
_cell.angle_gamma   90.00
#
_symmetry.space_group_name_H-M   'P 1'
#
loop_
_entity.id
_entity.type
_entity.pdbx_description
1 polymer ?
#
loop_
_entity_poly.entity_id
_entity_poly.type
_entity_poly.pdbx_seq_one_letter_code
_entity_poly.pdbx_strand_id
1 'polypeptide(L)'
;MIYPIVIYGSDVLRKPCERITPDYPEVKKLVEDMFLTLGEAEGVGLAAPQIGKNIRLFIVDCTPWGEDDPECADYKRAFINPEIYALSEEKKTYNEGCLSFPGIHADVPRSLAIRMRYMDEDFVEHDEEFHGLKARVIQHEYDHIEGIVFTDRISPLRRNLLKGKLMNLAKGKYRCAYKTK
;
A
#
# COMPACT_ATOMS: atom_id res chain seq x y z
N MET A 1 -16.82 0.23 8.64
CA MET A 1 -16.85 -1.26 8.42
C MET A 1 -15.41 -1.76 8.35
N ILE A 2 -15.10 -2.97 8.84
CA ILE A 2 -13.77 -3.58 8.70
C ILE A 2 -13.81 -4.57 7.54
N TYR A 3 -12.99 -4.34 6.50
CA TYR A 3 -12.90 -5.19 5.32
C TYR A 3 -11.95 -6.37 5.56
N PRO A 4 -12.25 -7.57 5.01
CA PRO A 4 -11.26 -8.64 4.94
C PRO A 4 -10.16 -8.29 3.93
N ILE A 5 -8.90 -8.54 4.29
CA ILE A 5 -7.74 -8.30 3.43
C ILE A 5 -7.62 -9.40 2.37
N VAL A 6 -7.48 -9.00 1.13
CA VAL A 6 -7.22 -9.89 0.00
C VAL A 6 -5.77 -10.37 0.05
N ILE A 7 -5.57 -11.69 -0.04
CA ILE A 7 -4.24 -12.30 0.06
C ILE A 7 -3.65 -12.57 -1.33
N TYR A 8 -2.33 -12.60 -1.39
CA TYR A 8 -1.55 -12.95 -2.58
C TYR A 8 -2.09 -14.21 -3.28
N GLY A 9 -2.17 -14.15 -4.60
CA GLY A 9 -2.80 -15.17 -5.46
C GLY A 9 -4.14 -14.70 -6.03
N SER A 10 -4.75 -13.64 -5.50
CA SER A 10 -5.97 -13.07 -6.05
C SER A 10 -5.66 -12.13 -7.24
N ASP A 11 -6.44 -12.27 -8.32
CA ASP A 11 -6.28 -11.51 -9.56
C ASP A 11 -6.41 -9.98 -9.36
N VAL A 12 -7.21 -9.54 -8.39
CA VAL A 12 -7.41 -8.10 -8.13
C VAL A 12 -6.11 -7.40 -7.73
N LEU A 13 -5.16 -8.11 -7.09
CA LEU A 13 -3.85 -7.55 -6.71
C LEU A 13 -2.89 -7.39 -7.91
N ARG A 14 -3.26 -7.91 -9.07
CA ARG A 14 -2.43 -7.90 -10.29
C ARG A 14 -3.00 -7.05 -11.42
N LYS A 15 -4.11 -6.37 -11.17
CA LYS A 15 -4.76 -5.49 -12.14
C LYS A 15 -4.41 -4.04 -11.85
N PRO A 16 -4.03 -3.24 -12.86
CA PRO A 16 -4.03 -1.79 -12.73
C PRO A 16 -5.41 -1.29 -12.34
N CYS A 17 -5.46 -0.39 -11.36
CA CYS A 17 -6.72 0.14 -10.84
C CYS A 17 -7.28 1.28 -11.70
N GLU A 18 -8.58 1.42 -11.68
CA GLU A 18 -9.33 2.44 -12.42
C GLU A 18 -9.40 3.77 -11.67
N ARG A 19 -9.33 4.87 -12.40
CA ARG A 19 -9.55 6.20 -11.82
C ARG A 19 -11.02 6.35 -11.40
N ILE A 20 -11.23 7.09 -10.31
CA ILE A 20 -12.58 7.41 -9.84
C ILE A 20 -12.86 8.91 -10.01
N THR A 21 -14.13 9.26 -10.10
CA THR A 21 -14.63 10.64 -10.22
C THR A 21 -15.35 11.06 -8.94
N PRO A 22 -15.68 12.35 -8.76
CA PRO A 22 -16.47 12.80 -7.62
C PRO A 22 -17.83 12.11 -7.45
N ASP A 23 -18.34 11.49 -8.51
CA ASP A 23 -19.60 10.74 -8.48
C ASP A 23 -19.44 9.31 -7.88
N TYR A 24 -18.19 8.90 -7.54
CA TYR A 24 -17.96 7.62 -6.90
C TYR A 24 -18.70 7.56 -5.54
N PRO A 25 -19.57 6.55 -5.33
CA PRO A 25 -20.45 6.56 -4.17
C PRO A 25 -19.68 6.43 -2.87
N GLU A 26 -20.01 7.27 -1.88
CA GLU A 26 -19.56 7.20 -0.49
C GLU A 26 -18.04 7.11 -0.32
N VAL A 27 -17.26 7.83 -1.14
CA VAL A 27 -15.78 7.76 -1.08
C VAL A 27 -15.23 8.09 0.31
N LYS A 28 -15.77 9.10 0.99
CA LYS A 28 -15.36 9.46 2.36
C LYS A 28 -15.59 8.33 3.35
N LYS A 29 -16.76 7.69 3.26
CA LYS A 29 -17.09 6.53 4.10
C LYS A 29 -16.16 5.35 3.81
N LEU A 30 -15.81 5.14 2.54
CA LEU A 30 -14.84 4.12 2.16
C LEU A 30 -13.45 4.39 2.76
N VAL A 31 -12.98 5.65 2.71
CA VAL A 31 -11.70 6.06 3.31
C VAL A 31 -11.70 5.82 4.83
N GLU A 32 -12.76 6.23 5.54
CA GLU A 32 -12.92 5.96 6.97
C GLU A 32 -12.86 4.45 7.27
N ASP A 33 -13.59 3.64 6.52
CA ASP A 33 -13.61 2.18 6.70
C ASP A 33 -12.25 1.53 6.38
N MET A 34 -11.50 2.08 5.41
CA MET A 34 -10.13 1.64 5.12
C MET A 34 -9.19 1.95 6.29
N PHE A 35 -9.28 3.13 6.90
CA PHE A 35 -8.49 3.46 8.09
C PHE A 35 -8.84 2.56 9.29
N LEU A 36 -10.11 2.25 9.50
CA LEU A 36 -10.52 1.30 10.55
C LEU A 36 -9.92 -0.10 10.27
N THR A 37 -9.94 -0.53 9.01
CA THR A 37 -9.37 -1.81 8.58
C THR A 37 -7.86 -1.84 8.79
N LEU A 38 -7.16 -0.76 8.43
CA LEU A 38 -5.71 -0.61 8.59
C LEU A 38 -5.31 -0.67 10.07
N GLY A 39 -6.03 0.05 10.93
CA GLY A 39 -5.77 0.06 12.38
C GLY A 39 -5.97 -1.32 13.03
N GLU A 40 -7.02 -2.05 12.66
CA GLU A 40 -7.26 -3.43 13.13
C GLU A 40 -6.16 -4.42 12.67
N ALA A 41 -5.58 -4.16 11.51
CA ALA A 41 -4.51 -5.00 10.96
C ALA A 41 -3.09 -4.54 11.37
N GLU A 42 -2.99 -3.48 12.19
CA GLU A 42 -1.72 -2.89 12.65
C GLU A 42 -0.76 -2.53 11.51
N GLY A 43 -1.32 -2.08 10.38
CA GLY A 43 -0.56 -1.66 9.20
C GLY A 43 -0.29 -0.15 9.18
N VAL A 44 0.54 0.29 8.22
CA VAL A 44 0.87 1.71 7.98
C VAL A 44 0.37 2.22 6.62
N GLY A 45 -0.06 1.31 5.74
CA GLY A 45 -0.66 1.63 4.45
C GLY A 45 -1.63 0.54 4.00
N LEU A 46 -2.62 0.94 3.21
CA LEU A 46 -3.63 0.04 2.65
C LEU A 46 -4.17 0.58 1.33
N ALA A 47 -4.07 -0.22 0.29
CA ALA A 47 -4.60 0.11 -1.03
C ALA A 47 -5.96 -0.56 -1.30
N ALA A 48 -6.82 0.09 -2.06
CA ALA A 48 -8.16 -0.40 -2.39
C ALA A 48 -8.20 -1.82 -2.99
N PRO A 49 -7.27 -2.27 -3.86
CA PRO A 49 -7.25 -3.66 -4.31
C PRO A 49 -7.04 -4.67 -3.16
N GLN A 50 -6.39 -4.29 -2.07
CA GLN A 50 -6.23 -5.16 -0.89
C GLN A 50 -7.54 -5.37 -0.11
N ILE A 51 -8.57 -4.60 -0.37
CA ILE A 51 -9.94 -4.85 0.12
C ILE A 51 -10.90 -5.30 -1.00
N GLY A 52 -10.35 -5.61 -2.16
CA GLY A 52 -11.08 -6.14 -3.31
C GLY A 52 -11.75 -5.09 -4.20
N LYS A 53 -11.34 -3.83 -4.12
CA LYS A 53 -11.85 -2.73 -4.94
C LYS A 53 -10.80 -2.31 -5.97
N ASN A 54 -11.11 -2.42 -7.27
CA ASN A 54 -10.21 -2.09 -8.37
C ASN A 54 -10.22 -0.60 -8.71
N ILE A 55 -9.92 0.26 -7.72
CA ILE A 55 -9.91 1.71 -7.88
C ILE A 55 -8.58 2.31 -7.43
N ARG A 56 -8.19 3.44 -8.04
CA ARG A 56 -6.97 4.18 -7.70
C ARG A 56 -7.15 4.98 -6.40
N LEU A 57 -7.13 4.27 -5.31
CA LEU A 57 -7.22 4.81 -3.95
C LEU A 57 -6.30 4.01 -3.04
N PHE A 58 -5.52 4.70 -2.22
CA PHE A 58 -4.86 4.12 -1.06
C PHE A 58 -4.81 5.11 0.09
N ILE A 59 -4.56 4.60 1.28
CA ILE A 59 -4.39 5.37 2.50
C ILE A 59 -3.04 5.06 3.14
N VAL A 60 -2.50 6.05 3.84
CA VAL A 60 -1.27 5.94 4.63
C VAL A 60 -1.52 6.49 6.03
N ASP A 61 -1.11 5.76 7.04
CA ASP A 61 -1.11 6.17 8.45
C ASP A 61 0.27 5.83 9.03
N CYS A 62 1.16 6.82 9.05
CA CYS A 62 2.52 6.66 9.59
C CYS A 62 2.60 6.94 11.09
N THR A 63 1.50 7.26 11.76
CA THR A 63 1.50 7.59 13.19
C THR A 63 2.16 6.54 14.09
N PRO A 64 2.12 5.21 13.79
CA PRO A 64 2.87 4.22 14.55
C PRO A 64 4.40 4.42 14.54
N TRP A 65 4.94 5.16 13.58
CA TRP A 65 6.38 5.46 13.45
C TRP A 65 6.77 6.85 13.98
N GLY A 66 5.83 7.56 14.62
CA GLY A 66 6.05 8.93 15.11
C GLY A 66 7.12 9.06 16.19
N GLU A 67 7.42 7.99 16.94
CA GLU A 67 8.53 7.97 17.91
C GLU A 67 9.89 7.90 17.23
N ASP A 68 9.98 7.19 16.09
CA ASP A 68 11.22 7.02 15.32
C ASP A 68 11.43 8.16 14.30
N ASP A 69 10.34 8.71 13.77
CA ASP A 69 10.35 9.81 12.78
C ASP A 69 9.26 10.84 13.15
N PRO A 70 9.66 12.02 13.70
CA PRO A 70 8.72 13.07 14.08
C PRO A 70 7.81 13.57 12.95
N GLU A 71 8.23 13.45 11.69
CA GLU A 71 7.40 13.80 10.54
C GLU A 71 6.24 12.82 10.31
N CYS A 72 6.30 11.66 10.93
CA CYS A 72 5.25 10.63 10.89
C CYS A 72 4.22 10.79 12.01
N ALA A 73 4.50 11.55 13.09
CA ALA A 73 3.71 11.57 14.33
C ALA A 73 2.21 11.86 14.14
N ASP A 74 1.86 12.74 13.19
CA ASP A 74 0.47 13.12 12.88
C ASP A 74 0.11 12.86 11.41
N TYR A 75 0.88 11.99 10.72
CA TYR A 75 0.71 11.79 9.30
C TYR A 75 -0.30 10.68 9.00
N LYS A 76 -1.50 11.09 8.60
CA LYS A 76 -2.60 10.22 8.17
C LYS A 76 -3.29 10.84 6.95
N ARG A 77 -3.30 10.15 5.79
CA ARG A 77 -3.81 10.73 4.54
C ARG A 77 -4.36 9.69 3.57
N ALA A 78 -5.39 10.10 2.80
CA ALA A 78 -5.90 9.37 1.66
C ALA A 78 -5.38 9.97 0.35
N PHE A 79 -5.18 9.10 -0.65
CA PHE A 79 -4.67 9.45 -1.97
C PHE A 79 -5.60 8.88 -3.04
N ILE A 80 -6.33 9.74 -3.71
CA ILE A 80 -7.25 9.39 -4.80
C ILE A 80 -6.60 9.75 -6.13
N ASN A 81 -6.66 8.84 -7.09
CA ASN A 81 -6.08 8.98 -8.42
C ASN A 81 -4.61 9.45 -8.42
N PRO A 82 -3.75 8.93 -7.52
CA PRO A 82 -2.38 9.38 -7.42
C PRO A 82 -1.58 9.07 -8.67
N GLU A 83 -0.60 9.94 -8.97
CA GLU A 83 0.34 9.82 -10.07
C GLU A 83 1.74 10.26 -9.62
N ILE A 84 2.65 9.30 -9.45
CA ILE A 84 4.07 9.59 -9.19
C ILE A 84 4.70 9.94 -10.54
N TYR A 85 5.23 11.17 -10.67
CA TYR A 85 5.82 11.65 -11.90
C TYR A 85 7.34 11.91 -11.81
N ALA A 86 7.91 11.87 -10.60
CA ALA A 86 9.36 11.94 -10.41
C ALA A 86 9.81 11.08 -9.23
N LEU A 87 10.97 10.46 -9.38
CA LEU A 87 11.62 9.60 -8.39
C LEU A 87 13.08 10.06 -8.25
N SER A 88 13.61 10.14 -7.03
CA SER A 88 15.05 10.36 -6.82
C SER A 88 15.86 9.18 -7.35
N GLU A 89 17.07 9.46 -7.85
CA GLU A 89 18.02 8.42 -8.24
C GLU A 89 18.54 7.65 -7.03
N GLU A 90 18.74 8.36 -5.92
CA GLU A 90 19.17 7.77 -4.66
C GLU A 90 18.10 6.85 -4.10
N LYS A 91 18.51 5.63 -3.73
CA LYS A 91 17.64 4.59 -3.19
C LYS A 91 18.17 4.10 -1.84
N LYS A 92 17.24 3.71 -0.99
CA LYS A 92 17.53 3.01 0.26
C LYS A 92 16.82 1.66 0.27
N THR A 93 17.52 0.64 0.74
CA THR A 93 16.92 -0.68 0.95
C THR A 93 16.34 -0.75 2.36
N TYR A 94 15.13 -1.27 2.47
CA TYR A 94 14.42 -1.45 3.72
C TYR A 94 13.70 -2.79 3.74
N ASN A 95 13.55 -3.39 4.93
CA ASN A 95 12.79 -4.63 5.08
C ASN A 95 11.30 -4.31 5.09
N GLU A 96 10.59 -4.70 4.03
CA GLU A 96 9.15 -4.48 3.86
C GLU A 96 8.34 -5.74 4.13
N GLY A 97 7.16 -5.55 4.69
CA GLY A 97 6.07 -6.50 4.73
C GLY A 97 4.83 -5.95 4.03
N CYS A 98 3.78 -6.74 3.91
CA CYS A 98 2.53 -6.34 3.31
C CYS A 98 1.38 -7.14 3.93
N LEU A 99 0.24 -6.50 4.20
CA LEU A 99 -0.94 -7.15 4.76
C LEU A 99 -1.50 -8.26 3.85
N SER A 100 -1.27 -8.15 2.52
CA SER A 100 -1.63 -9.20 1.55
C SER A 100 -0.63 -10.36 1.52
N PHE A 101 0.45 -10.30 2.30
CA PHE A 101 1.52 -11.30 2.36
C PHE A 101 1.88 -11.66 3.82
N PRO A 102 0.92 -12.19 4.62
CA PRO A 102 1.18 -12.49 6.01
C PRO A 102 2.42 -13.39 6.20
N GLY A 103 3.31 -12.95 7.09
CA GLY A 103 4.54 -13.67 7.43
C GLY A 103 5.65 -13.64 6.37
N ILE A 104 5.53 -12.82 5.33
CA ILE A 104 6.58 -12.63 4.32
C ILE A 104 7.12 -11.21 4.40
N HIS A 105 8.45 -11.11 4.51
CA HIS A 105 9.20 -9.86 4.48
C HIS A 105 10.36 -9.98 3.50
N ALA A 106 10.76 -8.87 2.91
CA ALA A 106 11.92 -8.81 2.02
C ALA A 106 12.54 -7.41 2.01
N ASP A 107 13.84 -7.36 1.72
CA ASP A 107 14.56 -6.11 1.55
C ASP A 107 14.26 -5.53 0.17
N VAL A 108 13.65 -4.36 0.13
CA VAL A 108 13.19 -3.69 -1.09
C VAL A 108 13.92 -2.35 -1.25
N PRO A 109 14.62 -2.12 -2.39
CA PRO A 109 15.18 -0.82 -2.71
C PRO A 109 14.08 0.10 -3.24
N ARG A 110 13.96 1.33 -2.67
CA ARG A 110 13.05 2.36 -3.15
C ARG A 110 13.73 3.72 -3.14
N SER A 111 13.26 4.62 -4.01
CA SER A 111 13.71 6.02 -4.06
C SER A 111 13.46 6.72 -2.72
N LEU A 112 14.42 7.55 -2.31
CA LEU A 112 14.33 8.31 -1.06
C LEU A 112 13.33 9.45 -1.11
N ALA A 113 13.10 10.01 -2.31
CA ALA A 113 12.14 11.07 -2.53
C ALA A 113 11.30 10.80 -3.79
N ILE A 114 10.06 11.25 -3.75
CA ILE A 114 9.12 11.18 -4.88
C ILE A 114 8.36 12.49 -5.00
N ARG A 115 7.94 12.83 -6.23
CA ARG A 115 6.94 13.88 -6.47
C ARG A 115 5.67 13.26 -7.03
N MET A 116 4.54 13.66 -6.48
CA MET A 116 3.25 13.04 -6.78
C MET A 116 2.13 14.07 -6.83
N ARG A 117 1.25 13.91 -7.82
CA ARG A 117 -0.07 14.56 -7.86
C ARG A 117 -1.11 13.57 -7.39
N TYR A 118 -2.09 14.06 -6.65
CA TYR A 118 -3.20 13.23 -6.17
C TYR A 118 -4.39 14.13 -5.78
N MET A 119 -5.53 13.51 -5.51
CA MET A 119 -6.69 14.17 -4.93
C MET A 119 -6.92 13.66 -3.52
N ASP A 120 -7.37 14.53 -2.62
CA ASP A 120 -7.88 14.13 -1.31
C ASP A 120 -9.34 13.63 -1.38
N GLU A 121 -9.94 13.34 -0.24
CA GLU A 121 -11.32 12.84 -0.15
C GLU A 121 -12.40 13.87 -0.53
N ASP A 122 -12.03 15.13 -0.72
CA ASP A 122 -12.86 16.20 -1.27
C ASP A 122 -12.60 16.43 -2.77
N PHE A 123 -11.77 15.58 -3.40
CA PHE A 123 -11.29 15.70 -4.78
C PHE A 123 -10.55 17.01 -5.05
N VAL A 124 -9.95 17.61 -4.01
CA VAL A 124 -9.02 18.73 -4.16
C VAL A 124 -7.67 18.19 -4.61
N GLU A 125 -7.10 18.79 -5.65
CA GLU A 125 -5.83 18.38 -6.22
C GLU A 125 -4.64 18.90 -5.40
N HIS A 126 -3.66 18.04 -5.19
CA HIS A 126 -2.39 18.32 -4.51
C HIS A 126 -1.21 17.91 -5.40
N ASP A 127 -0.11 18.66 -5.33
CA ASP A 127 1.17 18.34 -5.96
C ASP A 127 2.25 18.51 -4.88
N GLU A 128 2.82 17.41 -4.42
CA GLU A 128 3.71 17.40 -3.26
C GLU A 128 4.94 16.51 -3.49
N GLU A 129 6.00 16.83 -2.75
CA GLU A 129 7.20 16.02 -2.63
C GLU A 129 7.21 15.30 -1.28
N PHE A 130 7.49 14.00 -1.32
CA PHE A 130 7.57 13.14 -0.13
C PHE A 130 8.96 12.56 0.01
N HIS A 131 9.41 12.39 1.25
CA HIS A 131 10.73 11.88 1.60
C HIS A 131 10.66 10.75 2.63
N GLY A 132 11.76 10.02 2.78
CA GLY A 132 11.98 9.07 3.88
C GLY A 132 10.93 7.97 3.98
N LEU A 133 10.44 7.73 5.19
CA LEU A 133 9.47 6.67 5.47
C LEU A 133 8.12 6.93 4.78
N LYS A 134 7.66 8.18 4.72
CA LYS A 134 6.42 8.55 4.00
C LYS A 134 6.52 8.19 2.52
N ALA A 135 7.63 8.57 1.86
CA ALA A 135 7.85 8.22 0.45
C ALA A 135 7.90 6.70 0.23
N ARG A 136 8.43 5.94 1.19
CA ARG A 136 8.49 4.48 1.13
C ARG A 136 7.11 3.83 1.15
N VAL A 137 6.27 4.18 2.13
CA VAL A 137 4.90 3.65 2.22
C VAL A 137 4.08 4.03 1.01
N ILE A 138 4.16 5.30 0.59
CA ILE A 138 3.44 5.79 -0.60
C ILE A 138 3.84 4.97 -1.84
N GLN A 139 5.12 4.70 -2.07
CA GLN A 139 5.57 3.88 -3.20
C GLN A 139 5.06 2.43 -3.10
N HIS A 140 4.98 1.86 -1.91
CA HIS A 140 4.45 0.52 -1.69
C HIS A 140 2.95 0.45 -2.06
N GLU A 141 2.16 1.39 -1.55
CA GLU A 141 0.71 1.44 -1.84
C GLU A 141 0.43 1.84 -3.29
N TYR A 142 1.26 2.70 -3.87
CA TYR A 142 1.18 3.05 -5.29
C TYR A 142 1.40 1.82 -6.18
N ASP A 143 2.37 0.96 -5.85
CA ASP A 143 2.58 -0.30 -6.56
C ASP A 143 1.30 -1.13 -6.61
N HIS A 144 0.57 -1.25 -5.49
CA HIS A 144 -0.68 -2.02 -5.45
C HIS A 144 -1.71 -1.53 -6.45
N ILE A 145 -1.87 -0.22 -6.63
CA ILE A 145 -2.83 0.32 -7.62
C ILE A 145 -2.36 0.20 -9.06
N GLU A 146 -1.08 -0.08 -9.28
CA GLU A 146 -0.49 -0.42 -10.59
C GLU A 146 -0.46 -1.95 -10.84
N GLY A 147 -0.99 -2.77 -9.93
CA GLY A 147 -0.96 -4.24 -10.03
C GLY A 147 0.41 -4.85 -9.75
N ILE A 148 1.28 -4.10 -9.07
CA ILE A 148 2.64 -4.51 -8.67
C ILE A 148 2.65 -4.83 -7.19
N VAL A 149 3.41 -5.84 -6.79
CA VAL A 149 3.60 -6.21 -5.38
C VAL A 149 5.07 -6.13 -5.01
N PHE A 150 5.37 -5.94 -3.70
CA PHE A 150 6.75 -5.69 -3.26
C PHE A 150 7.74 -6.80 -3.61
N THR A 151 7.27 -8.05 -3.74
CA THR A 151 8.10 -9.18 -4.19
C THR A 151 8.50 -9.11 -5.67
N ASP A 152 7.91 -8.21 -6.46
CA ASP A 152 8.35 -7.92 -7.84
C ASP A 152 9.58 -6.99 -7.85
N ARG A 153 9.84 -6.28 -6.75
CA ARG A 153 10.94 -5.32 -6.59
C ARG A 153 12.24 -5.95 -6.09
N ILE A 154 12.21 -7.21 -5.68
CA ILE A 154 13.39 -7.93 -5.17
C ILE A 154 14.09 -8.71 -6.29
N SER A 155 15.35 -9.12 -6.03
CA SER A 155 16.11 -9.89 -7.01
C SER A 155 15.45 -11.25 -7.31
N PRO A 156 15.64 -11.80 -8.55
CA PRO A 156 15.09 -13.11 -8.91
C PRO A 156 15.55 -14.23 -7.97
N LEU A 157 16.78 -14.16 -7.47
CA LEU A 157 17.29 -15.14 -6.51
C LEU A 157 16.50 -15.10 -5.19
N ARG A 158 16.29 -13.91 -4.61
CA ARG A 158 15.50 -13.74 -3.38
C ARG A 158 14.06 -14.17 -3.58
N ARG A 159 13.46 -13.80 -4.71
CA ARG A 159 12.10 -14.24 -5.06
C ARG A 159 11.98 -15.76 -5.16
N ASN A 160 12.99 -16.42 -5.73
CA ASN A 160 13.02 -17.87 -5.80
C ASN A 160 13.08 -18.54 -4.41
N LEU A 161 13.84 -17.95 -3.47
CA LEU A 161 13.88 -18.42 -2.09
C LEU A 161 12.52 -18.30 -1.38
N LEU A 162 11.69 -17.32 -1.76
CA LEU A 162 10.33 -17.13 -1.21
C LEU A 162 9.26 -17.95 -1.91
N LYS A 163 9.59 -18.63 -3.02
CA LYS A 163 8.61 -19.33 -3.89
C LYS A 163 7.69 -20.29 -3.12
N GLY A 164 8.24 -21.07 -2.21
CA GLY A 164 7.45 -22.02 -1.39
C GLY A 164 6.45 -21.31 -0.48
N LYS A 165 6.86 -20.22 0.17
CA LYS A 165 5.99 -19.41 1.02
C LYS A 165 4.89 -18.72 0.20
N LEU A 166 5.25 -18.15 -0.96
CA LEU A 166 4.30 -17.51 -1.89
C LEU A 166 3.26 -18.50 -2.39
N MET A 167 3.67 -19.72 -2.76
CA MET A 167 2.74 -20.78 -3.14
C MET A 167 1.80 -21.19 -2.00
N ASN A 168 2.28 -21.21 -0.76
CA ASN A 168 1.44 -21.49 0.40
C ASN A 168 0.40 -20.39 0.61
N LEU A 169 0.78 -19.11 0.49
CA LEU A 169 -0.17 -17.99 0.56
C LEU A 169 -1.27 -18.14 -0.50
N ALA A 170 -0.90 -18.36 -1.76
CA ALA A 170 -1.86 -18.52 -2.87
C ALA A 170 -2.81 -19.71 -2.69
N LYS A 171 -2.42 -20.71 -1.89
CA LYS A 171 -3.23 -21.87 -1.54
C LYS A 171 -4.02 -21.72 -0.23
N GLY A 172 -4.02 -20.53 0.38
CA GLY A 172 -4.69 -20.27 1.66
C GLY A 172 -4.00 -20.92 2.87
N LYS A 173 -2.73 -21.32 2.75
CA LYS A 173 -1.93 -21.95 3.82
C LYS A 173 -1.09 -20.91 4.55
N TYR A 174 -1.72 -20.12 5.41
CA TYR A 174 -1.07 -19.06 6.21
C TYR A 174 -1.83 -18.83 7.53
N ARG A 175 -1.25 -18.05 8.43
CA ARG A 175 -1.90 -17.55 9.65
C ARG A 175 -1.65 -16.05 9.76
N CYS A 176 -2.66 -15.31 10.16
CA CYS A 176 -2.57 -13.89 10.49
C CYS A 176 -3.63 -13.53 11.55
N ALA A 177 -3.47 -12.36 12.18
CA ALA A 177 -4.35 -11.90 13.25
C ALA A 177 -5.61 -11.18 12.75
N TYR A 178 -5.62 -10.73 11.50
CA TYR A 178 -6.71 -9.97 10.89
C TYR A 178 -7.56 -10.83 9.93
N LYS A 179 -8.74 -10.33 9.58
CA LYS A 179 -9.65 -11.00 8.63
C LYS A 179 -9.08 -10.98 7.21
N THR A 180 -9.18 -12.11 6.51
CA THR A 180 -8.70 -12.29 5.13
C THR A 180 -9.75 -12.95 4.23
N LYS A 181 -9.56 -12.80 2.91
CA LYS A 181 -10.35 -13.49 1.88
C LYS A 181 -9.48 -13.86 0.68
#